data_317645887e0d45c51adc1eaf03f84a5d
#
_entry.id   317645887e0d45c51adc1eaf03f84a5d
#
_cell.length_a   1.000
_cell.length_b   1.000
_cell.length_c   1.000
_cell.angle_alpha   90.00
_cell.angle_beta   90.00
_cell.angle_gamma   90.00
#
_symmetry.space_group_name_H-M   'P 1'
#
loop_
_entity.id
_entity.type
_entity.pdbx_description
1 polymer ?
#
loop_
_entity_poly.entity_id
_entity_poly.type
_entity_poly.pdbx_seq_one_letter_code
_entity_poly.pdbx_strand_id
1 'polypeptide(L)'
;PATPAVAPVTDSASGATPATGEPDWGQLHAAITGQPVTQGEFISKVEAAPSSASVAKSSAPPPPATVTPAGDAPAPSPFGRRTTDRPGGQATAARRTEERGRENTIRVDTARLDQVLNLSGEIGLTKNRLTSLRADILAGKNDSETLHALDQAVSQLDLLVSDLQNSVMKTRMQPIGRLFQKYPRIARDLARQLGKDVELVLSGEETEVDKTMIEDLADPLIHLIRNAVDHGVELPADRQACGKPVKSLVRLEARQEGDHIVLIIADDGKGMSPERIRAKAVEKGLISEEEANTLDERQSLNLIFLPGFSTMAQVSDVSGRGVGMDVVKTNIQKLNGSVEIRSEPGKGSVFLISLPLTLAILPVLLVLLGDQPFALPLSMVREILPIDRDRIQEVGGKETLVVRGEVLPVVTLARLLGWPVEQPPEYGVFMQTTERSFILGVDSFAGRDDAVIKSLEDFKPKGVAGVTTLSNGQIVLILDMKELLSDLGQRSDLGGAPRMLEFA
;
A
#
# COMPACT_ATOMS: atom_id res chain seq x y z
N PRO A 1 -63.66 -17.64 5.30
CA PRO A 1 -62.84 -16.88 4.38
C PRO A 1 -61.50 -17.56 4.23
N ALA A 2 -61.21 -17.85 3.01
CA ALA A 2 -60.36 -18.83 2.43
C ALA A 2 -58.87 -18.59 2.63
N THR A 3 -58.18 -19.69 2.96
CA THR A 3 -56.73 -19.91 2.85
C THR A 3 -56.40 -20.21 1.39
N PRO A 4 -55.35 -19.65 0.81
CA PRO A 4 -54.86 -20.14 -0.48
C PRO A 4 -53.78 -21.20 -0.29
N ALA A 5 -53.86 -22.18 -1.16
CA ALA A 5 -53.12 -23.41 -1.24
C ALA A 5 -51.62 -23.22 -1.60
N VAL A 6 -50.83 -24.10 -1.03
CA VAL A 6 -49.40 -24.31 -1.38
C VAL A 6 -49.35 -25.18 -2.64
N ALA A 7 -48.65 -24.76 -3.66
CA ALA A 7 -48.29 -25.55 -4.83
C ALA A 7 -46.92 -26.25 -4.62
N PRO A 8 -46.69 -27.44 -5.19
CA PRO A 8 -45.54 -28.27 -4.86
C PRO A 8 -44.28 -27.86 -5.62
N VAL A 9 -43.18 -27.96 -4.91
CA VAL A 9 -41.80 -27.85 -5.40
C VAL A 9 -41.46 -29.11 -6.20
N THR A 10 -41.16 -28.94 -7.48
CA THR A 10 -40.56 -30.02 -8.27
C THR A 10 -39.03 -29.97 -8.12
N ASP A 11 -38.51 -31.03 -7.53
CA ASP A 11 -37.13 -31.46 -7.55
C ASP A 11 -36.64 -31.66 -9.00
N SER A 12 -35.50 -31.08 -9.32
CA SER A 12 -34.58 -31.64 -10.33
C SER A 12 -33.16 -31.29 -9.96
N ALA A 13 -32.61 -32.10 -9.09
CA ALA A 13 -31.19 -32.22 -8.88
C ALA A 13 -30.55 -32.88 -10.10
N SER A 14 -29.62 -32.20 -10.72
CA SER A 14 -28.59 -32.84 -11.54
C SER A 14 -27.26 -32.34 -11.02
N GLY A 15 -26.72 -33.08 -10.05
CA GLY A 15 -25.37 -32.92 -9.55
C GLY A 15 -24.36 -33.42 -10.59
N ALA A 16 -23.47 -32.54 -10.98
CA ALA A 16 -22.19 -32.92 -11.53
C ALA A 16 -21.14 -32.51 -10.49
N THR A 17 -20.64 -33.49 -9.77
CA THR A 17 -19.42 -33.41 -8.95
C THR A 17 -18.24 -33.17 -9.88
N PRO A 18 -17.42 -32.14 -9.70
CA PRO A 18 -16.12 -32.05 -10.33
C PRO A 18 -15.16 -32.97 -9.59
N ALA A 19 -14.71 -34.01 -10.29
CA ALA A 19 -13.61 -34.85 -9.86
C ALA A 19 -12.30 -34.17 -10.26
N THR A 20 -11.75 -33.36 -9.38
CA THR A 20 -10.30 -33.03 -9.30
C THR A 20 -10.11 -32.19 -8.04
N GLY A 21 -9.16 -32.56 -7.20
CA GLY A 21 -8.91 -31.97 -5.89
C GLY A 21 -8.29 -30.57 -5.92
N GLU A 22 -8.83 -29.67 -6.71
CA GLU A 22 -8.47 -28.24 -6.66
C GLU A 22 -9.35 -27.54 -5.62
N PRO A 23 -8.77 -26.67 -4.78
CA PRO A 23 -9.53 -25.84 -3.85
C PRO A 23 -10.54 -24.98 -4.61
N ASP A 24 -11.78 -24.86 -4.09
CA ASP A 24 -12.82 -24.03 -4.69
C ASP A 24 -12.52 -22.54 -4.44
N TRP A 25 -11.69 -22.00 -5.30
CA TRP A 25 -11.30 -20.58 -5.27
C TRP A 25 -12.47 -19.63 -5.54
N GLY A 26 -13.54 -20.11 -6.19
CA GLY A 26 -14.76 -19.35 -6.42
C GLY A 26 -15.50 -19.04 -5.13
N GLN A 27 -15.63 -20.05 -4.24
CA GLN A 27 -16.22 -19.84 -2.93
C GLN A 27 -15.36 -18.95 -2.03
N LEU A 28 -14.03 -19.11 -2.10
CA LEU A 28 -13.11 -18.27 -1.35
C LEU A 28 -13.16 -16.82 -1.84
N HIS A 29 -13.23 -16.59 -3.16
CA HIS A 29 -13.36 -15.27 -3.75
C HIS A 29 -14.72 -14.63 -3.42
N ALA A 30 -15.83 -15.38 -3.46
CA ALA A 30 -17.15 -14.87 -3.08
C ALA A 30 -17.21 -14.50 -1.60
N ALA A 31 -16.57 -15.30 -0.72
CA ALA A 31 -16.43 -14.99 0.70
C ALA A 31 -15.55 -13.74 0.94
N ILE A 32 -14.61 -13.47 0.03
CA ILE A 32 -13.67 -12.35 0.12
C ILE A 32 -14.28 -11.04 -0.40
N THR A 33 -15.03 -11.08 -1.51
CA THR A 33 -15.52 -9.88 -2.20
C THR A 33 -16.97 -9.53 -1.92
N GLY A 34 -17.74 -10.45 -1.31
CA GLY A 34 -19.17 -10.29 -1.07
C GLY A 34 -20.02 -10.29 -2.37
N GLN A 35 -19.41 -10.60 -3.51
CA GLN A 35 -20.11 -10.70 -4.80
C GLN A 35 -20.21 -12.16 -5.25
N PRO A 36 -21.40 -12.66 -5.64
CA PRO A 36 -21.52 -13.99 -6.19
C PRO A 36 -20.84 -14.05 -7.56
N VAL A 37 -19.86 -14.93 -7.70
CA VAL A 37 -19.21 -15.19 -8.99
C VAL A 37 -20.18 -15.99 -9.85
N THR A 38 -20.68 -15.37 -10.90
CA THR A 38 -21.42 -16.09 -11.96
C THR A 38 -20.44 -17.01 -12.68
N GLN A 39 -20.72 -18.31 -12.67
CA GLN A 39 -19.91 -19.41 -13.22
C GLN A 39 -19.58 -19.30 -14.73
N GLY A 40 -19.83 -18.18 -15.39
CA GLY A 40 -19.66 -18.01 -16.84
C GLY A 40 -18.34 -17.37 -17.28
N GLU A 41 -17.61 -16.71 -16.40
CA GLU A 41 -16.46 -15.90 -16.84
C GLU A 41 -15.07 -16.58 -16.75
N PHE A 42 -14.97 -17.73 -16.10
CA PHE A 42 -13.68 -18.40 -15.89
C PHE A 42 -13.29 -19.42 -16.96
N ILE A 43 -14.19 -19.77 -17.91
CA ILE A 43 -13.93 -20.84 -18.90
C ILE A 43 -13.66 -20.32 -20.32
N SER A 44 -13.85 -19.04 -20.62
CA SER A 44 -13.76 -18.54 -22.00
C SER A 44 -12.40 -17.99 -22.44
N LYS A 45 -11.32 -18.16 -21.65
CA LYS A 45 -10.01 -17.59 -22.01
C LYS A 45 -8.88 -18.61 -22.20
N VAL A 46 -9.17 -19.90 -22.26
CA VAL A 46 -8.14 -20.95 -22.47
C VAL A 46 -8.31 -21.73 -23.80
N GLU A 47 -9.31 -21.47 -24.61
CA GLU A 47 -9.47 -22.21 -25.86
C GLU A 47 -9.81 -21.29 -27.02
N ALA A 48 -8.78 -20.84 -27.75
CA ALA A 48 -8.84 -20.57 -29.18
C ALA A 48 -7.44 -20.28 -29.75
N ALA A 49 -6.67 -21.34 -30.00
CA ALA A 49 -5.71 -21.31 -31.07
C ALA A 49 -6.45 -21.67 -32.36
N PRO A 50 -6.44 -20.89 -33.44
CA PRO A 50 -7.07 -21.28 -34.67
C PRO A 50 -6.18 -22.23 -35.46
N SER A 51 -6.73 -23.42 -35.69
CA SER A 51 -6.27 -24.39 -36.69
C SER A 51 -6.57 -23.87 -38.08
N SER A 52 -5.50 -23.90 -38.89
CA SER A 52 -5.41 -24.17 -40.33
C SER A 52 -6.57 -23.84 -41.28
N ALA A 53 -6.29 -23.12 -42.28
CA ALA A 53 -6.24 -23.40 -43.72
C ALA A 53 -6.59 -22.17 -44.54
N SER A 54 -5.74 -21.76 -45.42
CA SER A 54 -5.94 -21.95 -46.86
C SER A 54 -4.86 -21.20 -47.65
N VAL A 55 -4.30 -21.94 -48.54
CA VAL A 55 -3.36 -21.69 -49.59
C VAL A 55 -3.72 -20.49 -50.49
N ALA A 56 -2.76 -19.59 -50.70
CA ALA A 56 -2.62 -18.91 -51.99
C ALA A 56 -1.12 -18.64 -52.26
N LYS A 57 -0.69 -19.17 -53.40
CA LYS A 57 0.61 -19.05 -54.02
C LYS A 57 0.91 -17.60 -54.40
N SER A 58 2.16 -17.14 -54.23
CA SER A 58 2.91 -16.51 -55.33
C SER A 58 4.29 -15.99 -54.88
N SER A 59 5.24 -16.36 -55.73
CA SER A 59 6.53 -15.73 -56.12
C SER A 59 7.75 -15.92 -55.22
N ALA A 60 8.71 -16.58 -55.88
CA ALA A 60 10.06 -16.91 -55.46
C ALA A 60 10.98 -15.69 -55.27
N PRO A 61 12.02 -15.82 -54.41
CA PRO A 61 13.08 -14.82 -54.30
C PRO A 61 14.16 -15.02 -55.39
N PRO A 62 14.88 -13.93 -55.75
CA PRO A 62 15.97 -13.99 -56.75
C PRO A 62 17.25 -14.64 -56.20
N PRO A 63 18.12 -15.17 -57.08
CA PRO A 63 19.28 -15.95 -56.68
C PRO A 63 20.45 -15.05 -56.19
N PRO A 64 21.39 -15.62 -55.40
CA PRO A 64 22.52 -14.92 -54.88
C PRO A 64 23.61 -14.71 -55.94
N ALA A 65 24.18 -13.50 -55.91
CA ALA A 65 25.32 -13.16 -56.77
C ALA A 65 26.60 -13.84 -56.29
N THR A 66 27.29 -14.45 -57.23
CA THR A 66 28.64 -15.02 -57.16
C THR A 66 29.69 -13.91 -56.84
N VAL A 67 30.49 -14.16 -55.84
CA VAL A 67 31.70 -13.38 -55.57
C VAL A 67 32.92 -14.29 -55.75
N THR A 68 33.77 -13.93 -56.68
CA THR A 68 35.08 -14.50 -56.95
C THR A 68 36.12 -14.08 -55.92
N PRO A 69 37.14 -14.91 -55.64
CA PRO A 69 38.08 -14.68 -54.57
C PRO A 69 39.27 -13.82 -55.01
N ALA A 70 39.76 -12.96 -54.15
CA ALA A 70 41.07 -12.35 -54.31
C ALA A 70 41.77 -12.18 -52.96
N GLY A 71 42.92 -12.75 -52.86
CA GLY A 71 44.11 -12.16 -52.27
C GLY A 71 44.41 -12.47 -50.81
N ASP A 72 45.42 -13.25 -50.65
CA ASP A 72 46.35 -13.43 -49.53
C ASP A 72 46.31 -12.42 -48.38
N ALA A 73 46.07 -12.93 -47.17
CA ALA A 73 46.48 -12.28 -45.95
C ALA A 73 47.46 -13.16 -45.18
N PRO A 74 48.58 -12.63 -44.68
CA PRO A 74 49.60 -13.42 -44.01
C PRO A 74 49.18 -13.81 -42.58
N ALA A 75 49.64 -14.96 -42.17
CA ALA A 75 49.46 -15.61 -40.87
C ALA A 75 49.91 -14.74 -39.70
N PRO A 76 49.21 -14.87 -38.53
CA PRO A 76 49.69 -14.21 -37.30
C PRO A 76 50.93 -14.91 -36.72
N SER A 77 51.99 -14.15 -36.53
CA SER A 77 53.20 -14.59 -35.85
C SER A 77 52.94 -14.74 -34.33
N PRO A 78 53.47 -15.78 -33.69
CA PRO A 78 53.37 -15.96 -32.25
C PRO A 78 54.50 -15.19 -31.53
N PHE A 79 54.15 -14.74 -30.30
CA PHE A 79 55.05 -14.36 -29.24
C PHE A 79 55.62 -12.93 -29.17
N GLY A 80 55.05 -12.20 -28.24
CA GLY A 80 55.71 -11.17 -27.48
C GLY A 80 55.47 -11.38 -25.98
N ARG A 81 56.20 -12.28 -25.36
CA ARG A 81 56.40 -12.33 -23.89
C ARG A 81 57.18 -11.09 -23.48
N ARG A 82 56.53 -10.14 -22.82
CA ARG A 82 57.22 -9.06 -22.11
C ARG A 82 57.69 -9.55 -20.74
N THR A 83 59.00 -9.57 -20.56
CA THR A 83 59.75 -9.89 -19.37
C THR A 83 59.67 -8.78 -18.32
N THR A 84 58.46 -8.58 -17.68
CA THR A 84 58.34 -7.72 -16.50
C THR A 84 57.23 -8.20 -15.57
N ASP A 85 56.99 -9.51 -15.46
CA ASP A 85 56.21 -10.03 -14.34
C ASP A 85 57.14 -10.32 -13.17
N ARG A 86 57.31 -9.32 -12.30
CA ARG A 86 57.81 -9.52 -10.94
C ARG A 86 56.59 -9.78 -10.03
N PRO A 87 56.60 -10.88 -9.24
CA PRO A 87 55.55 -11.09 -8.23
C PRO A 87 55.90 -10.19 -7.03
N GLY A 88 55.04 -9.22 -6.70
CA GLY A 88 55.21 -8.37 -5.50
C GLY A 88 54.74 -6.92 -5.62
N GLY A 89 53.83 -6.60 -6.51
CA GLY A 89 53.22 -5.28 -6.55
C GLY A 89 51.82 -5.30 -5.90
N GLN A 90 51.68 -4.60 -4.77
CA GLN A 90 50.38 -4.31 -4.15
C GLN A 90 49.46 -3.70 -5.20
N ALA A 91 48.40 -4.43 -5.55
CA ALA A 91 47.31 -3.92 -6.38
C ALA A 91 46.60 -2.80 -5.61
N THR A 92 46.83 -1.59 -6.04
CA THR A 92 46.20 -0.38 -5.53
C THR A 92 44.70 -0.54 -5.52
N ALA A 93 44.11 -0.42 -4.32
CA ALA A 93 42.68 -0.44 -4.03
C ALA A 93 41.89 0.74 -4.68
N ALA A 94 42.51 1.48 -5.60
CA ALA A 94 41.94 2.67 -6.22
C ALA A 94 41.06 2.43 -7.47
N ARG A 95 40.99 1.16 -7.97
CA ARG A 95 40.15 0.87 -9.17
C ARG A 95 38.77 0.27 -8.86
N ARG A 96 38.42 0.06 -7.58
CA ARG A 96 37.09 -0.48 -7.18
C ARG A 96 36.12 0.55 -6.65
N THR A 97 36.48 1.82 -6.59
CA THR A 97 35.60 2.90 -6.13
C THR A 97 34.88 3.65 -7.26
N GLU A 98 35.23 3.44 -8.51
CA GLU A 98 34.56 4.13 -9.64
C GLU A 98 33.38 3.38 -10.27
N GLU A 99 33.19 2.08 -9.94
CA GLU A 99 32.03 1.32 -10.47
C GLU A 99 30.78 1.33 -9.55
N ARG A 100 30.74 2.16 -8.53
CA ARG A 100 29.55 2.36 -7.67
C ARG A 100 28.79 3.67 -7.92
N GLY A 101 28.99 4.31 -9.04
CA GLY A 101 28.01 5.20 -9.61
C GLY A 101 26.87 4.32 -10.13
N ARG A 102 25.88 3.96 -9.28
CA ARG A 102 24.61 3.44 -9.74
C ARG A 102 24.07 4.47 -10.73
N GLU A 103 24.16 4.17 -12.02
CA GLU A 103 23.44 4.92 -13.03
C GLU A 103 21.96 4.84 -12.65
N ASN A 104 21.43 5.89 -12.04
CA ASN A 104 20.01 6.06 -11.77
C ASN A 104 19.26 6.34 -13.07
N THR A 105 19.44 5.48 -14.08
CA THR A 105 18.75 5.57 -15.36
C THR A 105 17.48 4.74 -15.31
N ILE A 106 16.38 5.34 -15.73
CA ILE A 106 15.10 4.67 -15.96
C ILE A 106 14.86 4.67 -17.46
N ARG A 107 14.55 3.52 -18.05
CA ARG A 107 14.09 3.45 -19.44
C ARG A 107 12.58 3.69 -19.43
N VAL A 108 12.16 4.76 -20.08
CA VAL A 108 10.75 5.15 -20.20
C VAL A 108 10.32 4.98 -21.65
N ASP A 109 9.09 4.54 -21.86
CA ASP A 109 8.48 4.52 -23.18
C ASP A 109 8.28 5.96 -23.69
N THR A 110 8.68 6.22 -24.93
CA THR A 110 8.55 7.54 -25.56
C THR A 110 7.09 8.01 -25.59
N ALA A 111 6.13 7.09 -25.77
CA ALA A 111 4.70 7.43 -25.76
C ALA A 111 4.25 8.06 -24.42
N ARG A 112 4.82 7.62 -23.30
CA ARG A 112 4.54 8.21 -21.97
C ARG A 112 5.12 9.61 -21.83
N LEU A 113 6.30 9.84 -22.40
CA LEU A 113 6.91 11.19 -22.42
C LEU A 113 6.13 12.14 -23.31
N ASP A 114 5.66 11.68 -24.48
CA ASP A 114 4.82 12.47 -25.37
C ASP A 114 3.50 12.88 -24.69
N GLN A 115 2.90 11.99 -23.89
CA GLN A 115 1.72 12.32 -23.10
C GLN A 115 2.00 13.43 -22.07
N VAL A 116 3.12 13.37 -21.36
CA VAL A 116 3.54 14.42 -20.40
C VAL A 116 3.75 15.76 -21.12
N LEU A 117 4.39 15.74 -22.30
CA LEU A 117 4.61 16.94 -23.10
C LEU A 117 3.29 17.56 -23.60
N ASN A 118 2.35 16.73 -24.06
CA ASN A 118 1.03 17.19 -24.51
C ASN A 118 0.25 17.85 -23.37
N LEU A 119 0.17 17.21 -22.20
CA LEU A 119 -0.49 17.78 -21.01
C LEU A 119 0.18 19.07 -20.55
N SER A 120 1.51 19.16 -20.61
CA SER A 120 2.25 20.40 -20.32
C SER A 120 1.86 21.53 -21.29
N GLY A 121 1.65 21.20 -22.57
CA GLY A 121 1.15 22.15 -23.58
C GLY A 121 -0.27 22.65 -23.28
N GLU A 122 -1.18 21.75 -22.90
CA GLU A 122 -2.56 22.09 -22.54
C GLU A 122 -2.64 22.97 -21.28
N ILE A 123 -1.79 22.69 -20.27
CA ILE A 123 -1.63 23.53 -19.07
C ILE A 123 -1.17 24.94 -19.48
N GLY A 124 -0.24 25.02 -20.43
CA GLY A 124 0.22 26.31 -20.98
C GLY A 124 -0.91 27.12 -21.63
N LEU A 125 -1.78 26.48 -22.40
CA LEU A 125 -2.95 27.09 -23.00
C LEU A 125 -3.98 27.58 -21.96
N THR A 126 -4.27 26.73 -20.96
CA THR A 126 -5.19 27.07 -19.88
C THR A 126 -4.67 28.23 -19.04
N LYS A 127 -3.35 28.25 -18.74
CA LYS A 127 -2.69 29.39 -18.08
C LYS A 127 -2.89 30.68 -18.88
N ASN A 128 -2.74 30.65 -20.21
CA ASN A 128 -2.94 31.86 -21.05
C ASN A 128 -4.40 32.33 -20.97
N ARG A 129 -5.38 31.39 -20.97
CA ARG A 129 -6.80 31.70 -20.77
C ARG A 129 -7.04 32.38 -19.42
N LEU A 130 -6.50 31.84 -18.35
CA LEU A 130 -6.57 32.43 -17.01
C LEU A 130 -5.95 33.81 -16.94
N THR A 131 -4.82 34.06 -17.64
CA THR A 131 -4.17 35.37 -17.72
C THR A 131 -5.06 36.37 -18.41
N SER A 132 -5.74 35.98 -19.50
CA SER A 132 -6.69 36.84 -20.23
C SER A 132 -7.91 37.20 -19.37
N LEU A 133 -8.54 36.18 -18.70
CA LEU A 133 -9.67 36.41 -17.81
C LEU A 133 -9.30 37.31 -16.62
N ARG A 134 -8.10 37.13 -16.06
CA ARG A 134 -7.58 38.03 -15.02
C ARG A 134 -7.47 39.48 -15.51
N ALA A 135 -6.97 39.68 -16.75
CA ALA A 135 -6.86 41.03 -17.33
C ALA A 135 -8.23 41.67 -17.54
N ASP A 136 -9.23 40.89 -17.99
CA ASP A 136 -10.61 41.36 -18.17
C ASP A 136 -11.24 41.75 -16.80
N ILE A 137 -11.03 40.99 -15.76
CA ILE A 137 -11.52 41.29 -14.39
C ILE A 137 -10.86 42.56 -13.86
N LEU A 138 -9.54 42.71 -14.05
CA LEU A 138 -8.81 43.94 -13.64
C LEU A 138 -9.23 45.19 -14.44
N ALA A 139 -9.72 45.01 -15.68
CA ALA A 139 -10.33 46.05 -16.51
C ALA A 139 -11.80 46.39 -16.12
N GLY A 140 -12.32 45.77 -15.08
CA GLY A 140 -13.67 46.02 -14.54
C GLY A 140 -14.78 45.18 -15.14
N LYS A 141 -14.46 44.17 -15.96
CA LYS A 141 -15.44 43.21 -16.49
C LYS A 141 -15.74 42.12 -15.42
N ASN A 142 -16.57 42.45 -14.46
CA ASN A 142 -16.94 41.54 -13.35
C ASN A 142 -18.37 40.97 -13.58
N ASP A 143 -18.72 40.64 -14.81
CA ASP A 143 -19.99 40.01 -15.13
C ASP A 143 -19.98 38.53 -14.71
N SER A 144 -21.19 37.98 -14.56
CA SER A 144 -21.36 36.57 -14.15
C SER A 144 -20.74 35.60 -15.15
N GLU A 145 -20.68 35.98 -16.44
CA GLU A 145 -20.11 35.15 -17.49
C GLU A 145 -18.58 35.07 -17.37
N THR A 146 -17.90 36.18 -17.10
CA THR A 146 -16.44 36.21 -16.88
C THR A 146 -16.05 35.44 -15.62
N LEU A 147 -16.82 35.57 -14.54
CA LEU A 147 -16.57 34.81 -13.31
C LEU A 147 -16.78 33.31 -13.53
N HIS A 148 -17.82 32.92 -14.24
CA HIS A 148 -18.07 31.52 -14.56
C HIS A 148 -16.99 30.93 -15.50
N ALA A 149 -16.53 31.72 -16.48
CA ALA A 149 -15.42 31.32 -17.35
C ALA A 149 -14.10 31.16 -16.57
N LEU A 150 -13.86 31.98 -15.54
CA LEU A 150 -12.71 31.84 -14.63
C LEU A 150 -12.81 30.53 -13.85
N ASP A 151 -13.95 30.26 -13.22
CA ASP A 151 -14.17 29.03 -12.46
C ASP A 151 -14.00 27.76 -13.31
N GLN A 152 -14.51 27.77 -14.54
CA GLN A 152 -14.26 26.69 -15.49
C GLN A 152 -12.79 26.52 -15.84
N ALA A 153 -12.06 27.62 -16.04
CA ALA A 153 -10.65 27.54 -16.39
C ALA A 153 -9.79 27.04 -15.22
N VAL A 154 -10.13 27.40 -13.97
CA VAL A 154 -9.51 26.84 -12.76
C VAL A 154 -9.78 25.35 -12.66
N SER A 155 -11.04 24.93 -12.77
CA SER A 155 -11.42 23.51 -12.71
C SER A 155 -10.73 22.67 -13.80
N GLN A 156 -10.58 23.24 -15.00
CA GLN A 156 -9.84 22.60 -16.09
C GLN A 156 -8.35 22.48 -15.78
N LEU A 157 -7.75 23.52 -15.16
CA LEU A 157 -6.36 23.47 -14.74
C LEU A 157 -6.11 22.38 -13.70
N ASP A 158 -6.98 22.26 -12.71
CA ASP A 158 -6.88 21.23 -11.66
C ASP A 158 -6.92 19.81 -12.26
N LEU A 159 -7.82 19.59 -13.23
CA LEU A 159 -7.90 18.33 -13.94
C LEU A 159 -6.59 18.03 -14.70
N LEU A 160 -6.08 18.99 -15.48
CA LEU A 160 -4.87 18.84 -16.26
C LEU A 160 -3.62 18.61 -15.38
N VAL A 161 -3.56 19.26 -14.22
CA VAL A 161 -2.47 19.04 -13.25
C VAL A 161 -2.53 17.62 -12.68
N SER A 162 -3.73 17.13 -12.34
CA SER A 162 -3.93 15.77 -11.87
C SER A 162 -3.53 14.74 -12.93
N ASP A 163 -3.93 14.96 -14.18
CA ASP A 163 -3.56 14.08 -15.30
C ASP A 163 -2.06 14.10 -15.59
N LEU A 164 -1.42 15.27 -15.46
CA LEU A 164 0.03 15.41 -15.60
C LEU A 164 0.74 14.62 -14.50
N GLN A 165 0.32 14.75 -13.23
CA GLN A 165 0.88 13.99 -12.12
C GLN A 165 0.78 12.49 -12.36
N ASN A 166 -0.39 12.01 -12.79
CA ASN A 166 -0.62 10.60 -13.12
C ASN A 166 0.31 10.14 -14.27
N SER A 167 0.46 10.96 -15.32
CA SER A 167 1.32 10.65 -16.47
C SER A 167 2.80 10.61 -16.07
N VAL A 168 3.26 11.55 -15.25
CA VAL A 168 4.63 11.55 -14.71
C VAL A 168 4.87 10.31 -13.85
N MET A 169 3.91 9.92 -12.99
CA MET A 169 4.03 8.70 -12.18
C MET A 169 4.14 7.45 -13.05
N LYS A 170 3.33 7.35 -14.11
CA LYS A 170 3.41 6.24 -15.07
C LYS A 170 4.79 6.11 -15.74
N THR A 171 5.57 7.20 -15.87
CA THR A 171 6.94 7.13 -16.42
C THR A 171 7.90 6.37 -15.50
N ARG A 172 7.62 6.30 -14.19
CA ARG A 172 8.45 5.58 -13.20
C ARG A 172 7.98 4.17 -12.93
N MET A 173 6.76 3.82 -13.36
CA MET A 173 6.18 2.50 -13.13
C MET A 173 6.88 1.42 -13.92
N GLN A 174 7.04 0.27 -13.30
CA GLN A 174 7.63 -0.94 -13.88
C GLN A 174 6.77 -2.15 -13.55
N PRO A 175 6.71 -3.16 -14.44
CA PRO A 175 6.03 -4.42 -14.13
C PRO A 175 6.64 -5.10 -12.89
N ILE A 176 5.78 -5.51 -11.95
CA ILE A 176 6.19 -6.17 -10.70
C ILE A 176 6.80 -7.56 -10.94
N GLY A 177 6.60 -8.12 -12.12
CA GLY A 177 7.09 -9.44 -12.51
C GLY A 177 8.58 -9.65 -12.28
N ARG A 178 9.40 -8.58 -12.42
CA ARG A 178 10.84 -8.68 -12.09
C ARG A 178 11.10 -9.04 -10.63
N LEU A 179 10.26 -8.59 -9.73
CA LEU A 179 10.32 -8.92 -8.31
C LEU A 179 9.79 -10.35 -8.11
N PHE A 180 8.65 -10.68 -8.69
CA PHE A 180 7.98 -11.97 -8.58
C PHE A 180 8.83 -13.16 -9.05
N GLN A 181 9.57 -13.00 -10.13
CA GLN A 181 10.41 -14.06 -10.71
C GLN A 181 11.46 -14.65 -9.75
N LYS A 182 11.82 -13.93 -8.68
CA LYS A 182 12.78 -14.42 -7.68
C LYS A 182 12.15 -15.38 -6.68
N TYR A 183 10.85 -15.24 -6.40
CA TYR A 183 10.18 -15.91 -5.28
C TYR A 183 9.95 -17.42 -5.49
N PRO A 184 9.67 -17.95 -6.69
CA PRO A 184 9.50 -19.41 -6.87
C PRO A 184 10.74 -20.22 -6.48
N ARG A 185 11.93 -19.66 -6.73
CA ARG A 185 13.17 -20.29 -6.29
C ARG A 185 13.31 -20.28 -4.78
N ILE A 186 13.06 -19.12 -4.16
CA ILE A 186 13.14 -18.95 -2.69
C ILE A 186 12.14 -19.89 -1.99
N ALA A 187 10.89 -19.92 -2.45
CA ALA A 187 9.85 -20.79 -1.89
C ALA A 187 10.20 -22.27 -2.01
N ARG A 188 10.74 -22.71 -3.16
CA ARG A 188 11.15 -24.09 -3.39
C ARG A 188 12.34 -24.48 -2.52
N ASP A 189 13.34 -23.63 -2.40
CA ASP A 189 14.55 -23.90 -1.59
C ASP A 189 14.15 -24.01 -0.11
N LEU A 190 13.27 -23.12 0.38
CA LEU A 190 12.73 -23.16 1.74
C LEU A 190 11.86 -24.41 1.98
N ALA A 191 10.97 -24.76 1.05
CA ALA A 191 10.12 -25.95 1.15
C ALA A 191 10.96 -27.22 1.27
N ARG A 192 12.04 -27.35 0.47
CA ARG A 192 12.96 -28.48 0.57
C ARG A 192 13.66 -28.56 1.92
N GLN A 193 14.11 -27.43 2.47
CA GLN A 193 14.73 -27.41 3.81
C GLN A 193 13.78 -27.87 4.91
N LEU A 194 12.47 -27.57 4.76
CA LEU A 194 11.44 -27.92 5.73
C LEU A 194 10.76 -29.27 5.45
N GLY A 195 11.17 -29.99 4.40
CA GLY A 195 10.56 -31.28 4.02
C GLY A 195 9.12 -31.15 3.52
N LYS A 196 8.73 -30.01 2.96
CA LYS A 196 7.39 -29.70 2.46
C LYS A 196 7.37 -29.70 0.93
N ASP A 197 6.21 -30.01 0.34
CA ASP A 197 6.00 -29.88 -1.11
C ASP A 197 5.08 -28.69 -1.38
N VAL A 198 5.66 -27.62 -1.95
CA VAL A 198 4.97 -26.34 -2.15
C VAL A 198 5.16 -25.88 -3.58
N GLU A 199 4.06 -25.47 -4.21
CA GLU A 199 4.05 -24.75 -5.47
C GLU A 199 3.69 -23.29 -5.23
N LEU A 200 4.51 -22.37 -5.73
CA LEU A 200 4.20 -20.94 -5.74
C LEU A 200 3.69 -20.56 -7.14
N VAL A 201 2.43 -20.14 -7.21
CA VAL A 201 1.78 -19.65 -8.43
C VAL A 201 1.80 -18.12 -8.42
N LEU A 202 2.21 -17.54 -9.54
CA LEU A 202 2.28 -16.09 -9.75
C LEU A 202 1.19 -15.65 -10.71
N SER A 203 0.58 -14.50 -10.46
CA SER A 203 -0.37 -13.85 -11.37
C SER A 203 -0.29 -12.34 -11.27
N GLY A 204 -0.62 -11.63 -12.38
CA GLY A 204 -0.55 -10.17 -12.44
C GLY A 204 0.88 -9.63 -12.49
N GLU A 205 1.81 -10.37 -13.07
CA GLU A 205 3.22 -9.96 -13.24
C GLU A 205 3.37 -8.68 -14.07
N GLU A 206 2.38 -8.38 -14.90
CA GLU A 206 2.28 -7.18 -15.73
C GLU A 206 1.85 -5.94 -14.95
N THR A 207 1.37 -6.08 -13.71
CA THR A 207 0.91 -4.95 -12.89
C THR A 207 2.05 -3.96 -12.68
N GLU A 208 1.78 -2.71 -13.05
CA GLU A 208 2.77 -1.63 -12.96
C GLU A 208 2.80 -1.03 -11.56
N VAL A 209 4.00 -0.94 -11.00
CA VAL A 209 4.27 -0.43 -9.64
C VAL A 209 5.45 0.54 -9.70
N ASP A 210 5.45 1.56 -8.88
CA ASP A 210 6.58 2.49 -8.76
C ASP A 210 7.86 1.75 -8.38
N LYS A 211 8.98 2.13 -9.01
CA LYS A 211 10.28 1.49 -8.81
C LYS A 211 10.72 1.45 -7.34
N THR A 212 10.50 2.55 -6.60
CA THR A 212 10.88 2.60 -5.17
C THR A 212 10.01 1.67 -4.34
N MET A 213 8.70 1.61 -4.62
CA MET A 213 7.81 0.66 -3.97
C MET A 213 8.21 -0.80 -4.23
N ILE A 214 8.65 -1.15 -5.46
CA ILE A 214 9.15 -2.49 -5.78
C ILE A 214 10.38 -2.85 -4.92
N GLU A 215 11.28 -1.90 -4.70
CA GLU A 215 12.47 -2.11 -3.87
C GLU A 215 12.09 -2.31 -2.40
N ASP A 216 11.17 -1.50 -1.88
CA ASP A 216 10.72 -1.55 -0.48
C ASP A 216 9.80 -2.74 -0.17
N LEU A 217 9.07 -3.25 -1.17
CA LEU A 217 8.20 -4.43 -1.04
C LEU A 217 8.97 -5.76 -1.02
N ALA A 218 10.20 -5.78 -1.49
CA ALA A 218 10.95 -7.02 -1.65
C ALA A 218 11.07 -7.81 -0.34
N ASP A 219 11.48 -7.17 0.75
CA ASP A 219 11.67 -7.82 2.04
C ASP A 219 10.34 -8.22 2.72
N PRO A 220 9.30 -7.35 2.77
CA PRO A 220 7.98 -7.74 3.25
C PRO A 220 7.39 -8.96 2.55
N LEU A 221 7.44 -9.01 1.21
CA LEU A 221 6.90 -10.14 0.45
C LEU A 221 7.68 -11.44 0.67
N ILE A 222 9.02 -11.38 0.74
CA ILE A 222 9.84 -12.55 1.09
C ILE A 222 9.42 -13.09 2.47
N HIS A 223 9.19 -12.20 3.44
CA HIS A 223 8.80 -12.60 4.78
C HIS A 223 7.42 -13.26 4.82
N LEU A 224 6.45 -12.73 4.09
CA LEU A 224 5.11 -13.32 3.98
C LEU A 224 5.14 -14.68 3.29
N ILE A 225 5.88 -14.82 2.19
CA ILE A 225 6.07 -16.11 1.52
C ILE A 225 6.75 -17.12 2.45
N ARG A 226 7.76 -16.70 3.20
CA ARG A 226 8.41 -17.56 4.21
C ARG A 226 7.41 -18.00 5.27
N ASN A 227 6.59 -17.11 5.79
CA ASN A 227 5.57 -17.44 6.79
C ASN A 227 4.52 -18.42 6.24
N ALA A 228 4.08 -18.24 5.00
CA ALA A 228 3.18 -19.16 4.33
C ALA A 228 3.80 -20.56 4.23
N VAL A 229 5.04 -20.68 3.76
CA VAL A 229 5.73 -21.97 3.60
C VAL A 229 6.10 -22.60 4.94
N ASP A 230 6.63 -21.83 5.91
CA ASP A 230 7.12 -22.34 7.19
C ASP A 230 5.97 -22.64 8.16
N HIS A 231 5.09 -21.68 8.36
CA HIS A 231 4.06 -21.75 9.40
C HIS A 231 2.66 -22.05 8.86
N GLY A 232 2.33 -21.67 7.63
CA GLY A 232 1.04 -21.88 6.99
C GLY A 232 0.87 -23.34 6.55
N VAL A 233 1.73 -23.79 5.65
CA VAL A 233 1.65 -25.11 5.03
C VAL A 233 2.01 -26.23 6.00
N GLU A 234 1.23 -27.33 6.00
CA GLU A 234 1.48 -28.54 6.78
C GLU A 234 2.51 -29.46 6.09
N LEU A 235 3.06 -30.41 6.84
CA LEU A 235 3.87 -31.48 6.27
C LEU A 235 3.02 -32.38 5.34
N PRO A 236 3.62 -33.03 4.32
CA PRO A 236 2.89 -33.88 3.38
C PRO A 236 2.03 -34.96 4.03
N ALA A 237 2.52 -35.59 5.11
CA ALA A 237 1.79 -36.59 5.85
C ALA A 237 0.55 -36.05 6.58
N ASP A 238 0.68 -34.87 7.18
CA ASP A 238 -0.40 -34.18 7.87
C ASP A 238 -1.48 -33.74 6.90
N ARG A 239 -1.09 -33.25 5.71
CA ARG A 239 -2.03 -32.85 4.65
C ARG A 239 -2.87 -34.05 4.18
N GLN A 240 -2.24 -35.18 3.94
CA GLN A 240 -2.95 -36.42 3.56
C GLN A 240 -3.93 -36.86 4.66
N ALA A 241 -3.54 -36.76 5.93
CA ALA A 241 -4.40 -37.11 7.06
C ALA A 241 -5.63 -36.16 7.12
N CYS A 242 -5.51 -34.93 6.72
CA CYS A 242 -6.60 -33.94 6.63
C CYS A 242 -7.39 -34.02 5.31
N GLY A 243 -7.07 -34.93 4.38
CA GLY A 243 -7.73 -35.05 3.08
C GLY A 243 -7.35 -33.95 2.07
N LYS A 244 -6.26 -33.22 2.31
CA LYS A 244 -5.72 -32.21 1.39
C LYS A 244 -4.75 -32.82 0.37
N PRO A 245 -4.57 -32.20 -0.81
CA PRO A 245 -3.51 -32.60 -1.75
C PRO A 245 -2.13 -32.57 -1.08
N VAL A 246 -1.26 -33.50 -1.45
CA VAL A 246 0.11 -33.58 -0.89
C VAL A 246 0.88 -32.29 -1.17
N LYS A 247 0.75 -31.80 -2.42
CA LYS A 247 1.35 -30.55 -2.86
C LYS A 247 0.51 -29.38 -2.40
N SER A 248 1.12 -28.46 -1.66
CA SER A 248 0.48 -27.25 -1.19
C SER A 248 0.60 -26.14 -2.22
N LEU A 249 -0.39 -25.28 -2.27
CA LEU A 249 -0.44 -24.13 -3.17
C LEU A 249 -0.29 -22.84 -2.39
N VAL A 250 0.73 -22.06 -2.76
CA VAL A 250 0.87 -20.67 -2.33
C VAL A 250 0.66 -19.79 -3.57
N ARG A 251 -0.22 -18.80 -3.50
CA ARG A 251 -0.50 -17.86 -4.58
C ARG A 251 0.05 -16.49 -4.21
N LEU A 252 0.72 -15.85 -5.16
CA LEU A 252 1.10 -14.46 -5.10
C LEU A 252 0.50 -13.76 -6.31
N GLU A 253 -0.38 -12.81 -6.06
CA GLU A 253 -1.11 -12.10 -7.09
C GLU A 253 -0.95 -10.60 -6.92
N ALA A 254 -0.80 -9.87 -8.04
CA ALA A 254 -0.85 -8.41 -8.08
C ALA A 254 -1.97 -7.98 -9.02
N ARG A 255 -2.72 -6.97 -8.63
CA ARG A 255 -3.74 -6.36 -9.49
C ARG A 255 -3.92 -4.90 -9.13
N GLN A 256 -4.35 -4.12 -10.10
CA GLN A 256 -4.75 -2.75 -9.88
C GLN A 256 -6.25 -2.68 -9.62
N GLU A 257 -6.64 -2.03 -8.54
CA GLU A 257 -8.04 -1.74 -8.19
C GLU A 257 -8.22 -0.23 -8.00
N GLY A 258 -8.74 0.42 -9.04
CA GLY A 258 -8.89 1.88 -9.02
C GLY A 258 -7.56 2.61 -8.92
N ASP A 259 -7.37 3.36 -7.84
CA ASP A 259 -6.16 4.12 -7.49
C ASP A 259 -5.19 3.36 -6.57
N HIS A 260 -5.45 2.07 -6.32
CA HIS A 260 -4.62 1.22 -5.48
C HIS A 260 -4.08 0.01 -6.25
N ILE A 261 -2.94 -0.46 -5.79
CA ILE A 261 -2.39 -1.77 -6.14
C ILE A 261 -2.71 -2.72 -4.99
N VAL A 262 -3.34 -3.84 -5.31
CA VAL A 262 -3.63 -4.89 -4.33
C VAL A 262 -2.71 -6.07 -4.60
N LEU A 263 -1.92 -6.43 -3.58
CA LEU A 263 -1.11 -7.64 -3.57
C LEU A 263 -1.77 -8.66 -2.66
N ILE A 264 -1.93 -9.88 -3.16
CA ILE A 264 -2.58 -10.97 -2.45
C ILE A 264 -1.58 -12.10 -2.29
N ILE A 265 -1.34 -12.51 -1.06
CA ILE A 265 -0.56 -13.70 -0.71
C ILE A 265 -1.50 -14.68 -0.03
N ALA A 266 -1.76 -15.82 -0.65
CA ALA A 266 -2.68 -16.83 -0.14
C ALA A 266 -1.97 -18.18 -0.04
N ASP A 267 -2.21 -18.90 1.06
CA ASP A 267 -1.80 -20.29 1.28
C ASP A 267 -3.02 -21.18 1.52
N ASP A 268 -2.95 -22.45 1.16
CA ASP A 268 -3.94 -23.49 1.42
C ASP A 268 -3.59 -24.34 2.66
N GLY A 269 -2.81 -23.75 3.57
CA GLY A 269 -2.29 -24.41 4.74
C GLY A 269 -3.32 -24.60 5.87
N LYS A 270 -2.83 -24.76 7.11
CA LYS A 270 -3.66 -25.03 8.28
C LYS A 270 -4.53 -23.85 8.73
N GLY A 271 -4.27 -22.65 8.22
CA GLY A 271 -4.93 -21.42 8.67
C GLY A 271 -4.56 -21.02 10.10
N MET A 272 -5.24 -20.00 10.59
CA MET A 272 -5.05 -19.44 11.93
C MET A 272 -6.36 -19.47 12.72
N SER A 273 -6.29 -19.90 13.99
CA SER A 273 -7.44 -19.86 14.91
C SER A 273 -7.37 -18.56 15.72
N PRO A 274 -8.40 -17.70 15.64
CA PRO A 274 -8.49 -16.47 16.43
C PRO A 274 -8.34 -16.71 17.93
N GLU A 275 -8.93 -17.83 18.46
CA GLU A 275 -8.86 -18.18 19.88
C GLU A 275 -7.42 -18.47 20.32
N ARG A 276 -6.67 -19.23 19.50
CA ARG A 276 -5.25 -19.54 19.80
C ARG A 276 -4.38 -18.31 19.74
N ILE A 277 -4.68 -17.36 18.83
CA ILE A 277 -3.96 -16.10 18.75
C ILE A 277 -4.23 -15.24 19.98
N ARG A 278 -5.50 -15.12 20.43
CA ARG A 278 -5.87 -14.40 21.66
C ARG A 278 -5.16 -15.00 22.87
N ALA A 279 -5.27 -16.32 23.06
CA ALA A 279 -4.62 -17.01 24.17
C ALA A 279 -3.10 -16.74 24.19
N LYS A 280 -2.44 -16.79 23.03
CA LYS A 280 -1.00 -16.53 22.93
C LYS A 280 -0.65 -15.05 23.21
N ALA A 281 -1.51 -14.10 22.83
CA ALA A 281 -1.30 -12.69 23.13
C ALA A 281 -1.42 -12.40 24.63
N VAL A 282 -2.38 -13.04 25.32
CA VAL A 282 -2.52 -12.97 26.77
C VAL A 282 -1.31 -13.63 27.48
N GLU A 283 -0.91 -14.84 27.06
CA GLU A 283 0.26 -15.53 27.59
C GLU A 283 1.54 -14.67 27.54
N LYS A 284 1.67 -13.85 26.48
CA LYS A 284 2.79 -12.93 26.29
C LYS A 284 2.62 -11.59 26.99
N GLY A 285 1.51 -11.33 27.62
CA GLY A 285 1.21 -10.07 28.28
C GLY A 285 1.02 -8.90 27.34
N LEU A 286 0.68 -9.16 26.07
CA LEU A 286 0.43 -8.11 25.05
C LEU A 286 -0.96 -7.50 25.18
N ILE A 287 -1.92 -8.25 25.69
CA ILE A 287 -3.30 -7.85 25.98
C ILE A 287 -3.76 -8.51 27.28
N SER A 288 -4.76 -7.92 27.93
CA SER A 288 -5.43 -8.51 29.10
C SER A 288 -6.44 -9.59 28.68
N GLU A 289 -6.84 -10.48 29.62
CA GLU A 289 -7.91 -11.47 29.38
C GLU A 289 -9.25 -10.79 29.07
N GLU A 290 -9.53 -9.66 29.71
CA GLU A 290 -10.76 -8.90 29.49
C GLU A 290 -10.81 -8.33 28.08
N GLU A 291 -9.71 -7.75 27.61
CA GLU A 291 -9.56 -7.26 26.22
C GLU A 291 -9.69 -8.42 25.22
N ALA A 292 -9.04 -9.56 25.47
CA ALA A 292 -9.10 -10.72 24.59
C ALA A 292 -10.52 -11.24 24.35
N ASN A 293 -11.40 -11.14 25.37
CA ASN A 293 -12.79 -11.59 25.28
C ASN A 293 -13.69 -10.63 24.48
N THR A 294 -13.30 -9.37 24.30
CA THR A 294 -14.06 -8.36 23.55
C THR A 294 -13.71 -8.32 22.07
N LEU A 295 -12.57 -8.93 21.67
CA LEU A 295 -12.09 -8.89 20.30
C LEU A 295 -12.90 -9.78 19.37
N ASP A 296 -13.28 -9.25 18.21
CA ASP A 296 -13.82 -10.03 17.11
C ASP A 296 -12.74 -10.87 16.41
N GLU A 297 -13.13 -11.71 15.44
CA GLU A 297 -12.20 -12.59 14.70
C GLU A 297 -11.13 -11.78 13.94
N ARG A 298 -11.52 -10.68 13.29
CA ARG A 298 -10.61 -9.83 12.51
C ARG A 298 -9.62 -9.11 13.43
N GLN A 299 -10.09 -8.58 14.54
CA GLN A 299 -9.25 -7.94 15.55
C GLN A 299 -8.27 -8.96 16.16
N SER A 300 -8.73 -10.17 16.42
CA SER A 300 -7.91 -11.24 16.93
C SER A 300 -6.79 -11.67 15.98
N LEU A 301 -7.08 -11.76 14.68
CA LEU A 301 -6.06 -12.03 13.66
C LEU A 301 -5.02 -10.89 13.59
N ASN A 302 -5.44 -9.65 13.77
CA ASN A 302 -4.54 -8.47 13.73
C ASN A 302 -3.54 -8.44 14.90
N LEU A 303 -3.75 -9.19 15.96
CA LEU A 303 -2.80 -9.30 17.08
C LEU A 303 -1.41 -9.83 16.66
N ILE A 304 -1.32 -10.57 15.55
CA ILE A 304 -0.03 -11.07 15.05
C ILE A 304 0.93 -9.96 14.60
N PHE A 305 0.40 -8.76 14.36
CA PHE A 305 1.19 -7.58 14.02
C PHE A 305 1.65 -6.77 15.23
N LEU A 306 1.28 -7.17 16.44
CA LEU A 306 1.76 -6.49 17.63
C LEU A 306 3.25 -6.78 17.84
N PRO A 307 4.05 -5.75 18.22
CA PRO A 307 5.44 -5.94 18.57
C PRO A 307 5.60 -7.02 19.65
N GLY A 308 6.50 -7.99 19.42
CA GLY A 308 6.72 -9.08 20.36
C GLY A 308 5.76 -10.28 20.24
N PHE A 309 4.72 -10.22 19.41
CA PHE A 309 3.83 -11.38 19.18
C PHE A 309 4.57 -12.53 18.50
N SER A 310 5.38 -12.25 17.47
CA SER A 310 6.22 -13.23 16.79
C SER A 310 7.56 -13.32 17.50
N THR A 311 7.71 -14.28 18.43
CA THR A 311 9.02 -14.58 19.01
C THR A 311 9.61 -15.81 18.33
N MET A 312 10.43 -15.62 17.34
CA MET A 312 11.54 -16.56 17.17
C MET A 312 12.67 -16.11 18.08
N ALA A 313 12.86 -16.79 19.20
CA ALA A 313 14.01 -16.68 20.09
C ALA A 313 15.33 -17.18 19.44
N GLN A 314 15.30 -17.50 18.15
CA GLN A 314 16.49 -17.86 17.37
C GLN A 314 16.58 -16.93 16.17
N VAL A 315 17.57 -16.05 16.23
CA VAL A 315 18.13 -15.32 15.10
C VAL A 315 18.56 -16.39 14.07
N SER A 316 17.72 -16.65 13.05
CA SER A 316 18.15 -17.49 11.93
C SER A 316 19.16 -16.68 11.10
N ASP A 317 20.35 -17.25 10.92
CA ASP A 317 21.55 -16.67 10.28
C ASP A 317 21.39 -16.14 8.85
N VAL A 318 20.19 -16.15 8.27
CA VAL A 318 19.95 -15.76 6.87
C VAL A 318 19.40 -14.33 6.69
N SER A 319 18.95 -13.71 7.78
CA SER A 319 18.54 -12.29 7.77
C SER A 319 18.87 -11.70 9.12
N GLY A 320 20.05 -11.22 9.35
CA GLY A 320 20.60 -10.68 10.62
C GLY A 320 19.79 -9.54 11.29
N ARG A 321 18.50 -9.47 11.04
CA ARG A 321 17.53 -8.59 11.69
C ARG A 321 16.32 -9.48 12.02
N GLY A 322 15.96 -9.61 13.28
CA GLY A 322 14.76 -10.32 13.74
C GLY A 322 13.50 -9.68 13.13
N VAL A 323 13.15 -10.09 11.92
CA VAL A 323 12.03 -9.51 11.17
C VAL A 323 10.75 -10.23 11.59
N GLY A 324 9.88 -9.56 12.34
CA GLY A 324 8.54 -10.05 12.70
C GLY A 324 7.44 -9.50 11.76
N MET A 325 6.20 -9.92 12.01
CA MET A 325 5.03 -9.41 11.28
C MET A 325 4.75 -7.91 11.55
N ASP A 326 5.18 -7.41 12.69
CA ASP A 326 5.19 -6.00 13.07
C ASP A 326 6.04 -5.16 12.10
N VAL A 327 7.21 -5.65 11.72
CA VAL A 327 8.11 -5.01 10.74
C VAL A 327 7.47 -5.00 9.34
N VAL A 328 6.81 -6.09 8.94
CA VAL A 328 6.05 -6.15 7.68
C VAL A 328 4.99 -5.05 7.65
N LYS A 329 4.17 -4.95 8.69
CA LYS A 329 3.13 -3.92 8.81
C LYS A 329 3.72 -2.51 8.76
N THR A 330 4.80 -2.28 9.51
CA THR A 330 5.48 -0.98 9.54
C THR A 330 6.03 -0.58 8.17
N ASN A 331 6.64 -1.51 7.43
CA ASN A 331 7.16 -1.22 6.09
C ASN A 331 6.05 -0.93 5.08
N ILE A 332 4.93 -1.67 5.14
CA ILE A 332 3.75 -1.39 4.31
C ILE A 332 3.15 -0.02 4.66
N GLN A 333 3.07 0.32 5.95
CA GLN A 333 2.58 1.63 6.40
C GLN A 333 3.48 2.79 5.97
N LYS A 334 4.80 2.60 5.90
CA LYS A 334 5.73 3.61 5.34
C LYS A 334 5.45 3.92 3.86
N LEU A 335 4.92 2.93 3.13
CA LEU A 335 4.46 3.09 1.75
C LEU A 335 3.02 3.64 1.67
N ASN A 336 2.46 4.12 2.80
CA ASN A 336 1.05 4.52 2.96
C ASN A 336 0.06 3.43 2.57
N GLY A 337 0.49 2.18 2.66
CA GLY A 337 -0.33 1.01 2.42
C GLY A 337 -1.00 0.48 3.69
N SER A 338 -1.89 -0.45 3.49
CA SER A 338 -2.54 -1.22 4.55
C SER A 338 -2.36 -2.72 4.32
N VAL A 339 -2.38 -3.48 5.41
CA VAL A 339 -2.36 -4.94 5.36
C VAL A 339 -3.57 -5.48 6.11
N GLU A 340 -4.30 -6.38 5.47
CA GLU A 340 -5.44 -7.09 6.02
C GLU A 340 -5.18 -8.59 5.98
N ILE A 341 -5.68 -9.32 6.99
CA ILE A 341 -5.57 -10.78 7.08
C ILE A 341 -6.96 -11.37 7.14
N ARG A 342 -7.13 -12.44 6.36
CA ARG A 342 -8.28 -13.35 6.46
C ARG A 342 -7.76 -14.76 6.57
N SER A 343 -8.26 -15.53 7.51
CA SER A 343 -7.80 -16.90 7.71
C SER A 343 -8.89 -17.74 8.34
N GLU A 344 -9.03 -18.96 7.85
CA GLU A 344 -9.94 -19.95 8.40
C GLU A 344 -9.14 -21.21 8.76
N PRO A 345 -9.35 -21.74 9.99
CA PRO A 345 -8.70 -22.99 10.38
C PRO A 345 -9.01 -24.14 9.39
N GLY A 346 -7.95 -24.80 8.92
CA GLY A 346 -8.02 -25.90 7.96
C GLY A 346 -8.13 -25.49 6.49
N LYS A 347 -8.41 -24.23 6.16
CA LYS A 347 -8.54 -23.76 4.76
C LYS A 347 -7.33 -22.96 4.27
N GLY A 348 -6.60 -22.30 5.18
CA GLY A 348 -5.44 -21.49 4.85
C GLY A 348 -5.57 -20.05 5.29
N SER A 349 -4.66 -19.20 4.79
CA SER A 349 -4.61 -17.77 5.11
C SER A 349 -4.42 -16.92 3.87
N VAL A 350 -4.98 -15.71 3.91
CA VAL A 350 -4.88 -14.71 2.85
C VAL A 350 -4.44 -13.39 3.46
N PHE A 351 -3.34 -12.85 2.97
CA PHE A 351 -2.85 -11.52 3.26
C PHE A 351 -3.17 -10.62 2.08
N LEU A 352 -3.88 -9.52 2.32
CA LEU A 352 -4.16 -8.50 1.33
C LEU A 352 -3.34 -7.26 1.70
N ILE A 353 -2.52 -6.80 0.78
CA ILE A 353 -1.75 -5.57 0.90
C ILE A 353 -2.31 -4.60 -0.11
N SER A 354 -2.80 -3.45 0.35
CA SER A 354 -3.27 -2.37 -0.51
C SER A 354 -2.28 -1.21 -0.45
N LEU A 355 -1.81 -0.76 -1.60
CA LEU A 355 -0.83 0.31 -1.77
C LEU A 355 -1.39 1.37 -2.72
N PRO A 356 -1.24 2.67 -2.44
CA PRO A 356 -1.66 3.71 -3.36
C PRO A 356 -0.76 3.74 -4.60
N LEU A 357 -1.35 4.00 -5.77
CA LEU A 357 -0.62 4.13 -7.05
C LEU A 357 0.21 5.41 -7.12
N THR A 358 -0.21 6.45 -6.44
CA THR A 358 0.42 7.77 -6.46
C THR A 358 1.32 7.97 -5.24
N LEU A 359 2.30 8.86 -5.36
CA LEU A 359 2.91 9.48 -4.18
C LEU A 359 1.77 9.97 -3.30
N ALA A 360 1.80 9.62 -2.01
CA ALA A 360 0.70 9.88 -1.10
C ALA A 360 0.36 11.37 -1.08
N ILE A 361 -0.58 11.76 -1.92
CA ILE A 361 -1.29 13.01 -1.77
C ILE A 361 -2.35 12.75 -0.73
N LEU A 362 -2.19 13.35 0.42
CA LEU A 362 -3.12 13.22 1.53
C LEU A 362 -4.02 14.45 1.56
N PRO A 363 -5.32 14.31 1.32
CA PRO A 363 -6.25 15.40 1.60
C PRO A 363 -6.21 15.73 3.09
N VAL A 364 -5.92 16.99 3.42
CA VAL A 364 -5.77 17.46 4.78
C VAL A 364 -6.71 18.60 5.09
N LEU A 365 -7.13 18.67 6.36
CA LEU A 365 -7.74 19.84 6.93
C LEU A 365 -6.64 20.66 7.63
N LEU A 366 -6.50 21.92 7.23
CA LEU A 366 -5.59 22.85 7.86
C LEU A 366 -6.27 23.50 9.06
N VAL A 367 -5.74 23.23 10.24
CA VAL A 367 -6.19 23.80 11.51
C VAL A 367 -5.13 24.75 12.06
N LEU A 368 -5.55 25.75 12.77
CA LEU A 368 -4.67 26.75 13.39
C LEU A 368 -4.68 26.59 14.89
N LEU A 369 -3.50 26.72 15.48
CA LEU A 369 -3.30 26.90 16.90
C LEU A 369 -2.51 28.20 17.09
N GLY A 370 -3.20 29.26 17.48
CA GLY A 370 -2.71 30.64 17.31
C GLY A 370 -2.46 30.92 15.83
N ASP A 371 -1.26 31.36 15.48
CA ASP A 371 -0.84 31.64 14.11
C ASP A 371 -0.17 30.43 13.41
N GLN A 372 -0.02 29.31 14.12
CA GLN A 372 0.69 28.13 13.59
C GLN A 372 -0.28 27.14 12.95
N PRO A 373 -0.13 26.84 11.63
CA PRO A 373 -0.93 25.83 10.97
C PRO A 373 -0.42 24.41 11.20
N PHE A 374 -1.36 23.49 11.33
CA PHE A 374 -1.16 22.04 11.36
C PHE A 374 -2.10 21.36 10.37
N ALA A 375 -1.68 20.24 9.82
CA ALA A 375 -2.46 19.46 8.87
C ALA A 375 -3.01 18.19 9.55
N LEU A 376 -4.33 17.99 9.46
CA LEU A 376 -5.02 16.79 9.92
C LEU A 376 -5.45 15.96 8.73
N PRO A 377 -5.19 14.64 8.70
CA PRO A 377 -5.69 13.76 7.63
C PRO A 377 -7.21 13.83 7.55
N LEU A 378 -7.74 14.22 6.38
CA LEU A 378 -9.19 14.41 6.18
C LEU A 378 -9.95 13.09 6.32
N SER A 379 -9.31 11.94 6.08
CA SER A 379 -9.88 10.60 6.27
C SER A 379 -10.32 10.32 7.71
N MET A 380 -9.76 11.04 8.69
CA MET A 380 -10.13 10.94 10.11
C MET A 380 -11.17 11.98 10.53
N VAL A 381 -11.46 12.96 9.69
CA VAL A 381 -12.38 14.07 10.00
C VAL A 381 -13.79 13.67 9.57
N ARG A 382 -14.73 13.72 10.50
CA ARG A 382 -16.16 13.50 10.24
C ARG A 382 -16.90 14.79 9.99
N GLU A 383 -16.67 15.77 10.88
CA GLU A 383 -17.43 17.01 10.90
C GLU A 383 -16.64 18.11 11.64
N ILE A 384 -16.85 19.35 11.26
CA ILE A 384 -16.34 20.52 11.97
C ILE A 384 -17.54 21.23 12.59
N LEU A 385 -17.45 21.57 13.87
CA LEU A 385 -18.53 22.20 14.62
C LEU A 385 -17.98 23.33 15.51
N PRO A 386 -18.74 24.39 15.75
CA PRO A 386 -18.39 25.38 16.77
C PRO A 386 -18.52 24.74 18.15
N ILE A 387 -17.57 25.05 19.04
CA ILE A 387 -17.62 24.61 20.42
C ILE A 387 -18.38 25.68 21.26
N ASP A 388 -19.55 25.29 21.72
CA ASP A 388 -20.30 26.06 22.73
C ASP A 388 -19.88 25.57 24.12
N ARG A 389 -19.28 26.45 24.92
CA ARG A 389 -18.79 26.12 26.25
C ARG A 389 -19.88 25.70 27.24
N ASP A 390 -21.06 26.24 27.07
CA ASP A 390 -22.20 25.93 27.95
C ASP A 390 -22.69 24.49 27.71
N ARG A 391 -22.29 23.88 26.63
CA ARG A 391 -22.62 22.49 26.27
C ARG A 391 -21.55 21.47 26.64
N ILE A 392 -20.35 21.92 27.06
CA ILE A 392 -19.30 21.06 27.59
C ILE A 392 -19.68 20.58 28.97
N GLN A 393 -19.67 19.29 29.19
CA GLN A 393 -19.93 18.65 30.47
C GLN A 393 -18.70 17.87 30.93
N GLU A 394 -18.41 17.87 32.20
CA GLU A 394 -17.34 17.07 32.77
C GLU A 394 -17.89 15.71 33.21
N VAL A 395 -17.41 14.64 32.58
CA VAL A 395 -17.79 13.27 32.92
C VAL A 395 -16.52 12.48 33.24
N GLY A 396 -16.39 11.98 34.46
CA GLY A 396 -15.24 11.20 34.91
C GLY A 396 -13.90 11.98 34.84
N GLY A 397 -13.92 13.30 35.10
CA GLY A 397 -12.72 14.14 35.02
C GLY A 397 -12.27 14.48 33.60
N LYS A 398 -13.12 14.24 32.60
CA LYS A 398 -12.87 14.59 31.20
C LYS A 398 -13.95 15.48 30.65
N GLU A 399 -13.54 16.53 29.96
CA GLU A 399 -14.45 17.37 29.19
C GLU A 399 -15.10 16.56 28.08
N THR A 400 -16.42 16.63 27.98
CA THR A 400 -17.20 15.88 26.98
C THR A 400 -18.22 16.80 26.32
N LEU A 401 -18.54 16.52 25.07
CA LEU A 401 -19.58 17.20 24.32
C LEU A 401 -20.50 16.16 23.66
N VAL A 402 -21.80 16.43 23.69
CA VAL A 402 -22.78 15.57 23.02
C VAL A 402 -22.97 16.05 21.58
N VAL A 403 -22.59 15.20 20.61
CA VAL A 403 -22.75 15.45 19.18
C VAL A 403 -23.58 14.32 18.60
N ARG A 404 -24.71 14.67 17.98
CA ARG A 404 -25.65 13.71 17.34
C ARG A 404 -26.11 12.56 18.26
N GLY A 405 -26.15 12.80 19.57
CA GLY A 405 -26.54 11.79 20.55
C GLY A 405 -25.39 10.91 21.08
N GLU A 406 -24.19 11.10 20.58
CA GLU A 406 -22.98 10.46 21.09
C GLU A 406 -22.26 11.39 22.10
N VAL A 407 -21.82 10.83 23.22
CA VAL A 407 -21.00 11.55 24.21
C VAL A 407 -19.54 11.38 23.85
N LEU A 408 -18.90 12.45 23.39
CA LEU A 408 -17.54 12.42 22.89
C LEU A 408 -16.60 13.22 23.80
N PRO A 409 -15.42 12.68 24.15
CA PRO A 409 -14.42 13.44 24.89
C PRO A 409 -13.86 14.58 24.04
N VAL A 410 -13.67 15.74 24.65
CA VAL A 410 -13.05 16.91 24.03
C VAL A 410 -11.58 16.94 24.44
N VAL A 411 -10.69 17.03 23.45
CA VAL A 411 -9.25 17.11 23.66
C VAL A 411 -8.71 18.28 22.86
N THR A 412 -8.06 19.24 23.50
CA THR A 412 -7.50 20.40 22.79
C THR A 412 -6.18 20.06 22.11
N LEU A 413 -5.98 20.57 20.89
CA LEU A 413 -4.73 20.36 20.13
C LEU A 413 -3.52 20.90 20.92
N ALA A 414 -3.66 22.06 21.57
CA ALA A 414 -2.62 22.62 22.43
C ALA A 414 -2.17 21.63 23.51
N ARG A 415 -3.12 20.97 24.19
CA ARG A 415 -2.82 19.97 25.22
C ARG A 415 -2.12 18.74 24.66
N LEU A 416 -2.49 18.31 23.45
CA LEU A 416 -1.84 17.18 22.76
C LEU A 416 -0.38 17.48 22.44
N LEU A 417 -0.11 18.69 21.95
CA LEU A 417 1.23 19.14 21.60
C LEU A 417 2.06 19.59 22.83
N GLY A 418 1.44 19.70 24.02
CA GLY A 418 2.08 20.18 25.23
C GLY A 418 2.28 21.69 25.25
N TRP A 419 1.51 22.43 24.46
CA TRP A 419 1.55 23.89 24.45
C TRP A 419 0.65 24.48 25.51
N PRO A 420 0.99 25.71 26.02
CA PRO A 420 0.10 26.40 26.96
C PRO A 420 -1.23 26.72 26.26
N VAL A 421 -2.32 26.45 26.94
CA VAL A 421 -3.67 26.81 26.46
C VAL A 421 -3.88 28.26 26.85
N GLU A 422 -3.70 29.18 25.90
CA GLU A 422 -3.90 30.63 26.16
C GLU A 422 -5.39 31.00 26.09
N GLN A 423 -6.11 30.38 25.17
CA GLN A 423 -7.54 30.56 24.98
C GLN A 423 -8.22 29.20 24.79
N PRO A 424 -9.47 29.05 25.23
CA PRO A 424 -10.20 27.83 24.94
C PRO A 424 -10.57 27.77 23.48
N PRO A 425 -10.64 26.53 22.92
CA PRO A 425 -10.87 26.33 21.49
C PRO A 425 -12.23 26.83 21.04
N GLU A 426 -12.28 27.51 19.90
CA GLU A 426 -13.53 27.99 19.30
C GLU A 426 -14.23 26.94 18.46
N TYR A 427 -13.44 26.02 17.84
CA TYR A 427 -13.94 24.99 16.95
C TYR A 427 -13.56 23.60 17.42
N GLY A 428 -14.45 22.65 17.18
CA GLY A 428 -14.23 21.23 17.37
C GLY A 428 -14.20 20.50 16.04
N VAL A 429 -13.20 19.69 15.85
CA VAL A 429 -13.14 18.74 14.73
C VAL A 429 -13.53 17.37 15.26
N PHE A 430 -14.68 16.86 14.84
CA PHE A 430 -15.09 15.50 15.16
C PHE A 430 -14.20 14.54 14.41
N MET A 431 -13.33 13.89 15.17
CA MET A 431 -12.34 12.92 14.67
C MET A 431 -12.81 11.50 14.94
N GLN A 432 -12.62 10.65 13.96
CA GLN A 432 -12.83 9.20 14.11
C GLN A 432 -11.58 8.45 13.69
N THR A 433 -11.00 7.73 14.65
CA THR A 433 -9.94 6.75 14.40
C THR A 433 -10.52 5.33 14.40
N THR A 434 -9.71 4.32 14.07
CA THR A 434 -10.13 2.91 14.16
C THR A 434 -10.48 2.45 15.58
N GLU A 435 -10.01 3.19 16.60
CA GLU A 435 -10.12 2.80 18.00
C GLU A 435 -11.12 3.67 18.77
N ARG A 436 -11.22 4.95 18.45
CA ARG A 436 -11.97 5.95 19.24
C ARG A 436 -12.54 7.05 18.35
N SER A 437 -13.66 7.61 18.84
CA SER A 437 -14.20 8.87 18.37
C SER A 437 -14.00 9.94 19.45
N PHE A 438 -13.64 11.17 19.06
CA PHE A 438 -13.39 12.28 19.96
C PHE A 438 -13.52 13.61 19.23
N ILE A 439 -13.57 14.71 19.97
CA ILE A 439 -13.57 16.07 19.44
C ILE A 439 -12.20 16.68 19.69
N LEU A 440 -11.52 17.09 18.61
CA LEU A 440 -10.29 17.85 18.69
C LEU A 440 -10.61 19.34 18.71
N GLY A 441 -10.35 19.99 19.82
CA GLY A 441 -10.50 21.45 19.95
C GLY A 441 -9.33 22.19 19.31
N VAL A 442 -9.65 23.13 18.41
CA VAL A 442 -8.70 23.98 17.68
C VAL A 442 -9.17 25.45 17.74
N ASP A 443 -8.26 26.38 17.51
CA ASP A 443 -8.61 27.82 17.58
C ASP A 443 -9.37 28.23 16.31
N SER A 444 -8.90 27.84 15.15
CA SER A 444 -9.59 28.08 13.88
C SER A 444 -9.15 27.07 12.81
N PHE A 445 -9.68 27.19 11.61
CA PHE A 445 -9.28 26.38 10.47
C PHE A 445 -9.08 27.26 9.24
N ALA A 446 -8.04 26.92 8.42
CA ALA A 446 -7.68 27.68 7.23
C ALA A 446 -8.29 27.12 5.94
N GLY A 447 -8.83 25.89 6.00
CA GLY A 447 -9.45 25.24 4.85
C GLY A 447 -8.96 23.82 4.64
N ARG A 448 -9.18 23.34 3.41
CA ARG A 448 -8.74 22.03 2.94
C ARG A 448 -7.63 22.23 1.90
N ASP A 449 -6.63 21.39 1.93
CA ASP A 449 -5.55 21.35 0.93
C ASP A 449 -5.14 19.89 0.65
N ASP A 450 -4.46 19.67 -0.46
CA ASP A 450 -3.91 18.37 -0.83
C ASP A 450 -2.40 18.37 -0.53
N ALA A 451 -2.02 17.62 0.49
CA ALA A 451 -0.65 17.59 1.02
C ALA A 451 0.17 16.46 0.41
N VAL A 452 1.33 16.78 -0.15
CA VAL A 452 2.35 15.78 -0.49
C VAL A 452 3.17 15.50 0.76
N ILE A 453 3.04 14.29 1.31
CA ILE A 453 3.76 13.90 2.52
C ILE A 453 5.25 13.73 2.19
N LYS A 454 6.09 14.50 2.89
CA LYS A 454 7.54 14.31 2.91
C LYS A 454 7.91 13.70 4.26
N SER A 455 8.53 12.53 4.25
CA SER A 455 9.04 11.91 5.48
C SER A 455 10.24 12.72 6.02
N LEU A 456 10.28 12.85 7.33
CA LEU A 456 11.43 13.41 8.05
C LEU A 456 12.37 12.23 8.37
N GLU A 457 13.39 12.00 7.51
CA GLU A 457 14.26 10.81 7.60
C GLU A 457 15.14 10.80 8.85
N ASP A 458 15.69 11.97 9.23
CA ASP A 458 16.67 12.08 10.33
C ASP A 458 16.06 12.61 11.65
N PHE A 459 14.89 13.21 11.61
CA PHE A 459 14.25 13.81 12.78
C PHE A 459 12.72 13.66 12.69
N LYS A 460 12.18 12.68 13.39
CA LYS A 460 10.73 12.49 13.50
C LYS A 460 10.25 12.90 14.90
N PRO A 461 9.68 14.10 15.06
CA PRO A 461 9.03 14.47 16.31
C PRO A 461 7.88 13.54 16.63
N LYS A 462 7.66 13.21 17.89
CA LYS A 462 6.51 12.42 18.31
C LYS A 462 5.20 13.10 17.92
N GLY A 463 4.26 12.33 17.38
CA GLY A 463 2.97 12.84 16.95
C GLY A 463 2.97 13.56 15.61
N VAL A 464 4.06 13.44 14.83
CA VAL A 464 4.17 13.99 13.49
C VAL A 464 4.31 12.86 12.46
N ALA A 465 3.37 12.77 11.52
CA ALA A 465 3.40 11.80 10.42
C ALA A 465 4.40 12.21 9.33
N GLY A 466 4.58 13.51 9.12
CA GLY A 466 5.45 14.07 8.09
C GLY A 466 5.28 15.58 7.96
N VAL A 467 5.87 16.15 6.92
CA VAL A 467 5.74 17.57 6.59
C VAL A 467 5.22 17.76 5.19
N THR A 468 4.55 18.87 4.95
CA THR A 468 4.15 19.32 3.63
C THR A 468 4.46 20.80 3.43
N THR A 469 4.44 21.24 2.19
CA THR A 469 4.56 22.66 1.83
C THR A 469 3.25 23.07 1.20
N LEU A 470 2.57 24.05 1.79
CA LEU A 470 1.33 24.61 1.26
C LEU A 470 1.56 25.43 0.00
N SER A 471 0.48 25.76 -0.70
CA SER A 471 0.48 26.60 -1.89
C SER A 471 1.11 28.00 -1.68
N ASN A 472 1.09 28.53 -0.47
CA ASN A 472 1.73 29.78 -0.07
C ASN A 472 3.23 29.65 0.26
N GLY A 473 3.80 28.44 0.16
CA GLY A 473 5.19 28.13 0.49
C GLY A 473 5.47 27.85 1.96
N GLN A 474 4.45 27.89 2.83
CA GLN A 474 4.60 27.61 4.26
C GLN A 474 4.75 26.11 4.52
N ILE A 475 5.70 25.74 5.37
CA ILE A 475 5.90 24.34 5.80
C ILE A 475 4.93 24.05 6.92
N VAL A 476 4.20 22.94 6.82
CA VAL A 476 3.19 22.52 7.79
C VAL A 476 3.43 21.08 8.22
N LEU A 477 3.28 20.82 9.51
CA LEU A 477 3.39 19.48 10.08
C LEU A 477 2.08 18.72 9.91
N ILE A 478 2.17 17.48 9.40
CA ILE A 478 1.03 16.56 9.33
C ILE A 478 1.01 15.76 10.62
N LEU A 479 -0.10 15.82 11.35
CA LEU A 479 -0.21 15.22 12.68
C LEU A 479 -0.58 13.73 12.60
N ASP A 480 0.10 12.91 13.41
CA ASP A 480 -0.28 11.51 13.67
C ASP A 480 -1.17 11.46 14.92
N MET A 481 -2.48 11.50 14.69
CA MET A 481 -3.46 11.52 15.77
C MET A 481 -3.45 10.23 16.61
N LYS A 482 -3.03 9.09 16.06
CA LYS A 482 -2.93 7.84 16.82
C LYS A 482 -1.80 7.91 17.83
N GLU A 483 -0.64 8.38 17.40
CA GLU A 483 0.52 8.53 18.27
C GLU A 483 0.27 9.58 19.36
N LEU A 484 -0.32 10.73 19.01
CA LEU A 484 -0.66 11.79 19.96
C LEU A 484 -1.66 11.34 21.05
N LEU A 485 -2.66 10.55 20.69
CA LEU A 485 -3.67 10.04 21.63
C LEU A 485 -3.13 8.93 22.52
N SER A 486 -2.22 8.08 22.04
CA SER A 486 -1.60 7.02 22.84
C SER A 486 -0.74 7.59 23.95
N ASP A 487 -0.04 8.70 23.70
CA ASP A 487 0.76 9.42 24.70
C ASP A 487 -0.09 10.03 25.82
N LEU A 488 -1.32 10.47 25.52
CA LEU A 488 -2.23 10.99 26.57
C LEU A 488 -2.68 9.89 27.55
N GLY A 489 -2.94 8.68 27.05
CA GLY A 489 -3.29 7.54 27.89
C GLY A 489 -2.19 7.19 28.90
N GLN A 490 -0.94 7.22 28.45
CA GLN A 490 0.22 6.94 29.32
C GLN A 490 0.56 8.08 30.29
N ARG A 491 0.28 9.34 29.92
CA ARG A 491 0.54 10.51 30.77
C ARG A 491 -0.46 10.68 31.89
N SER A 492 -1.70 10.24 31.72
CA SER A 492 -2.71 10.28 32.80
C SER A 492 -2.35 9.37 33.96
N ASP A 493 -1.56 8.31 33.73
CA ASP A 493 -1.16 7.36 34.77
C ASP A 493 0.14 7.75 35.49
N LEU A 494 0.94 8.70 34.96
CA LEU A 494 2.27 9.02 35.49
C LEU A 494 2.40 10.42 36.13
N GLY A 495 1.38 11.25 36.16
CA GLY A 495 1.41 12.57 36.85
C GLY A 495 2.53 13.53 36.42
N GLY A 496 3.10 13.36 35.24
CA GLY A 496 4.28 14.08 34.74
C GLY A 496 3.92 15.37 33.98
N ALA A 497 4.68 16.42 34.21
CA ALA A 497 4.57 17.70 33.50
C ALA A 497 4.78 17.56 32.00
N PRO A 498 4.08 18.31 31.13
CA PRO A 498 4.21 18.26 29.70
C PRO A 498 5.62 18.70 29.26
N ARG A 499 6.29 17.85 28.44
CA ARG A 499 7.48 18.29 27.71
C ARG A 499 7.03 19.05 26.47
N MET A 500 7.36 20.34 26.42
CA MET A 500 7.19 21.17 25.23
C MET A 500 7.95 20.55 24.04
N LEU A 501 7.28 20.49 22.88
CA LEU A 501 7.98 20.30 21.61
C LEU A 501 8.68 21.63 21.29
N GLU A 502 10.00 21.69 21.53
CA GLU A 502 10.82 22.82 21.10
C GLU A 502 11.05 22.69 19.59
N PHE A 503 10.44 23.60 18.85
CA PHE A 503 10.75 23.84 17.45
C PHE A 503 11.87 24.88 17.42
N ALA A 504 13.08 24.46 17.03
CA ALA A 504 14.21 25.35 16.78
C ALA A 504 14.15 25.89 15.35
#